data_7d58a028d086120a314fce172d14d902
#
_entry.id   7d58a028d086120a314fce172d14d902
#
_cell.length_a   1.000
_cell.length_b   1.000
_cell.length_c   1.000
_cell.angle_alpha   90.00
_cell.angle_beta   90.00
_cell.angle_gamma   90.00
#
_symmetry.space_group_name_H-M   'P 1'
#
loop_
_entity.id
_entity.type
_entity.pdbx_description
1 polymer ?
#
loop_
_entity_poly.entity_id
_entity_poly.type
_entity_poly.pdbx_seq_one_letter_code
_entity_poly.pdbx_strand_id
1 'polypeptide(L)'
;MKPLAFAIIGDSAASGVGDSDAGGVNFGWSYYLAKAFEDPIVVINVARPGAQSLEVLQTQLPIVQIHNPDICAVVVGGNDLLRNGFDPEKLHLNLRLTVKALTDRNTLVLMILLHDPTKIVPMPKLLASVLDRRVRSVNAVTTAVAKEFGAILLDPKKSMEFII
;
A
#
# COMPACT_ATOMS: atom_id res chain seq x y z
N MET A 1 8.32 -24.27 -14.21
CA MET A 1 8.50 -22.77 -14.16
C MET A 1 8.68 -22.36 -12.71
N LYS A 2 9.44 -21.30 -12.44
CA LYS A 2 9.53 -20.74 -11.08
C LYS A 2 8.16 -20.15 -10.72
N PRO A 3 7.62 -20.42 -9.50
CA PRO A 3 6.36 -19.79 -9.09
C PRO A 3 6.53 -18.26 -9.02
N LEU A 4 5.46 -17.54 -9.36
CA LEU A 4 5.41 -16.09 -9.27
C LEU A 4 5.58 -15.63 -7.82
N ALA A 5 6.47 -14.71 -7.56
CA ALA A 5 6.71 -14.14 -6.25
C ALA A 5 6.01 -12.78 -6.12
N PHE A 6 5.06 -12.69 -5.19
CA PHE A 6 4.27 -11.50 -4.90
C PHE A 6 4.61 -10.95 -3.52
N ALA A 7 5.26 -9.81 -3.47
CA ALA A 7 5.61 -9.12 -2.23
C ALA A 7 4.59 -8.05 -1.86
N ILE A 8 4.45 -7.80 -0.56
CA ILE A 8 3.59 -6.75 -0.01
C ILE A 8 4.37 -5.97 1.04
N ILE A 9 4.46 -4.66 0.86
CA ILE A 9 5.03 -3.72 1.82
C ILE A 9 4.01 -2.62 2.13
N GLY A 10 4.05 -2.13 3.36
CA GLY A 10 3.13 -1.08 3.78
C GLY A 10 2.73 -1.15 5.25
N ASP A 11 1.52 -0.68 5.51
CA ASP A 11 0.97 -0.54 6.86
C ASP A 11 -0.10 -1.60 7.19
N SER A 12 -1.04 -1.27 8.08
CA SER A 12 -2.12 -2.18 8.51
C SER A 12 -3.05 -2.60 7.37
N ALA A 13 -3.29 -1.73 6.38
CA ALA A 13 -4.11 -2.05 5.21
C ALA A 13 -3.44 -3.11 4.32
N ALA A 14 -2.10 -3.13 4.32
CA ALA A 14 -1.31 -4.12 3.59
C ALA A 14 -1.11 -5.43 4.36
N SER A 15 -1.06 -5.37 5.71
CA SER A 15 -0.79 -6.54 6.55
C SER A 15 -1.99 -7.46 6.77
N GLY A 16 -3.21 -7.01 6.43
CA GLY A 16 -4.44 -7.79 6.61
C GLY A 16 -5.08 -7.66 8.00
N VAL A 17 -4.72 -6.62 8.77
CA VAL A 17 -5.37 -6.35 10.06
C VAL A 17 -6.88 -6.16 9.89
N GLY A 18 -7.65 -6.85 10.73
CA GLY A 18 -9.13 -6.78 10.73
C GLY A 18 -9.79 -7.91 9.96
N ASP A 19 -9.03 -8.76 9.27
CA ASP A 19 -9.51 -9.96 8.59
C ASP A 19 -8.73 -11.17 9.11
N SER A 20 -9.12 -11.65 10.30
CA SER A 20 -8.45 -12.74 10.99
C SER A 20 -9.39 -13.93 11.18
N ASP A 21 -8.82 -15.14 11.12
CA ASP A 21 -9.54 -16.35 11.53
C ASP A 21 -9.63 -16.49 13.06
N ALA A 22 -10.28 -17.56 13.52
CA ALA A 22 -10.39 -17.90 14.93
C ALA A 22 -9.03 -18.19 15.61
N GLY A 23 -7.98 -18.45 14.83
CA GLY A 23 -6.61 -18.65 15.28
C GLY A 23 -5.76 -17.36 15.31
N GLY A 24 -6.34 -16.21 14.93
CA GLY A 24 -5.65 -14.91 14.90
C GLY A 24 -4.72 -14.71 13.70
N VAL A 25 -4.82 -15.56 12.67
CA VAL A 25 -4.08 -15.39 11.43
C VAL A 25 -4.77 -14.33 10.57
N ASN A 26 -4.03 -13.28 10.23
CA ASN A 26 -4.52 -12.22 9.35
C ASN A 26 -4.43 -12.69 7.89
N PHE A 27 -5.55 -12.69 7.18
CA PHE A 27 -5.58 -13.01 5.76
C PHE A 27 -5.42 -11.75 4.90
N GLY A 28 -6.31 -10.80 5.04
CA GLY A 28 -6.33 -9.58 4.24
C GLY A 28 -6.51 -9.84 2.74
N TRP A 29 -6.60 -8.77 1.99
CA TRP A 29 -6.83 -8.81 0.54
C TRP A 29 -5.75 -9.59 -0.25
N SER A 30 -4.51 -9.58 0.24
CA SER A 30 -3.39 -10.29 -0.43
C SER A 30 -3.55 -11.81 -0.43
N TYR A 31 -4.15 -12.37 0.61
CA TYR A 31 -4.47 -13.79 0.69
C TYR A 31 -5.53 -14.18 -0.35
N TYR A 32 -6.61 -13.39 -0.46
CA TYR A 32 -7.66 -13.66 -1.44
C TYR A 32 -7.16 -13.46 -2.86
N LEU A 33 -6.32 -12.44 -3.08
CA LEU A 33 -5.67 -12.23 -4.38
C LEU A 33 -4.80 -13.43 -4.77
N ALA A 34 -3.99 -13.95 -3.83
CA ALA A 34 -3.16 -15.12 -4.09
C ALA A 34 -3.98 -16.35 -4.47
N LYS A 35 -5.16 -16.53 -3.87
CA LYS A 35 -6.08 -17.64 -4.21
C LYS A 35 -6.79 -17.47 -5.56
N ALA A 36 -6.83 -16.28 -6.10
CA ALA A 36 -7.44 -16.02 -7.40
C ALA A 36 -6.51 -16.36 -8.58
N PHE A 37 -5.24 -16.64 -8.34
CA PHE A 37 -4.34 -17.14 -9.38
C PHE A 37 -4.59 -18.63 -9.63
N GLU A 38 -4.57 -19.06 -10.89
CA GLU A 38 -4.71 -20.46 -11.28
C GLU A 38 -3.51 -21.29 -10.81
N ASP A 39 -2.31 -20.76 -10.96
CA ASP A 39 -1.07 -21.37 -10.49
C ASP A 39 -0.71 -20.88 -9.08
N PRO A 40 -0.11 -21.72 -8.23
CA PRO A 40 0.36 -21.32 -6.91
C PRO A 40 1.40 -20.18 -7.00
N ILE A 41 1.21 -19.13 -6.20
CA ILE A 41 2.15 -18.02 -6.07
C ILE A 41 2.79 -18.01 -4.68
N VAL A 42 4.01 -17.46 -4.58
CA VAL A 42 4.71 -17.24 -3.30
C VAL A 42 4.37 -15.84 -2.80
N VAL A 43 3.65 -15.74 -1.69
CA VAL A 43 3.32 -14.46 -1.05
C VAL A 43 4.35 -14.11 0.02
N ILE A 44 4.92 -12.91 -0.06
CA ILE A 44 5.92 -12.37 0.87
C ILE A 44 5.34 -11.08 1.46
N ASN A 45 4.60 -11.18 2.56
CA ASN A 45 4.02 -10.02 3.23
C ASN A 45 4.88 -9.58 4.40
N VAL A 46 5.56 -8.44 4.28
CA VAL A 46 6.39 -7.83 5.34
C VAL A 46 5.80 -6.52 5.88
N ALA A 47 4.57 -6.21 5.48
CA ALA A 47 3.85 -5.05 5.95
C ALA A 47 3.62 -5.09 7.48
N ARG A 48 3.65 -3.93 8.12
CA ARG A 48 3.48 -3.80 9.57
C ARG A 48 2.43 -2.75 9.92
N PRO A 49 1.51 -3.06 10.84
CA PRO A 49 0.57 -2.08 11.35
C PRO A 49 1.28 -0.84 11.90
N GLY A 50 0.79 0.34 11.56
CA GLY A 50 1.36 1.61 12.02
C GLY A 50 2.56 2.12 11.22
N ALA A 51 3.09 1.35 10.26
CA ALA A 51 4.24 1.75 9.48
C ALA A 51 3.98 3.03 8.68
N GLN A 52 4.99 3.88 8.61
CA GLN A 52 5.05 5.08 7.78
C GLN A 52 5.92 4.84 6.54
N SER A 53 5.85 5.72 5.57
CA SER A 53 6.61 5.62 4.32
C SER A 53 8.13 5.50 4.52
N LEU A 54 8.69 6.17 5.53
CA LEU A 54 10.10 6.07 5.87
C LEU A 54 10.47 4.67 6.38
N GLU A 55 9.63 4.07 7.22
CA GLU A 55 9.85 2.71 7.72
C GLU A 55 9.76 1.69 6.58
N VAL A 56 8.79 1.86 5.66
CA VAL A 56 8.71 1.01 4.46
C VAL A 56 9.99 1.06 3.66
N LEU A 57 10.53 2.25 3.40
CA LEU A 57 11.78 2.45 2.67
C LEU A 57 12.98 1.82 3.38
N GLN A 58 13.11 2.02 4.69
CA GLN A 58 14.33 1.67 5.43
C GLN A 58 14.36 0.23 5.95
N THR A 59 13.19 -0.37 6.23
CA THR A 59 13.12 -1.68 6.89
C THR A 59 12.45 -2.75 6.04
N GLN A 60 11.33 -2.43 5.38
CA GLN A 60 10.56 -3.42 4.63
C GLN A 60 11.13 -3.66 3.23
N LEU A 61 11.49 -2.59 2.52
CA LEU A 61 12.06 -2.68 1.17
C LEU A 61 13.33 -3.57 1.11
N PRO A 62 14.34 -3.42 2.00
CA PRO A 62 15.51 -4.29 1.97
C PRO A 62 15.17 -5.78 2.12
N ILE A 63 14.18 -6.12 2.95
CA ILE A 63 13.75 -7.52 3.13
C ILE A 63 13.16 -8.06 1.82
N VAL A 64 12.27 -7.30 1.20
CA VAL A 64 11.62 -7.70 -0.06
C VAL A 64 12.64 -7.83 -1.20
N GLN A 65 13.64 -6.94 -1.25
CA GLN A 65 14.67 -6.99 -2.29
C GLN A 65 15.52 -8.26 -2.28
N ILE A 66 15.67 -8.93 -1.11
CA ILE A 66 16.39 -10.21 -1.02
C ILE A 66 15.65 -11.32 -1.81
N HIS A 67 14.33 -11.23 -1.88
CA HIS A 67 13.49 -12.22 -2.54
C HIS A 67 13.31 -11.99 -4.04
N ASN A 68 13.73 -10.84 -4.58
CA ASN A 68 13.56 -10.45 -5.98
C ASN A 68 12.15 -10.78 -6.50
N PRO A 69 11.09 -10.14 -5.96
CA PRO A 69 9.73 -10.45 -6.33
C PRO A 69 9.41 -10.00 -7.76
N ASP A 70 8.54 -10.75 -8.41
CA ASP A 70 8.02 -10.40 -9.75
C ASP A 70 7.03 -9.24 -9.66
N ILE A 71 6.24 -9.20 -8.56
CA ILE A 71 5.25 -8.15 -8.28
C ILE A 71 5.44 -7.68 -6.84
N CYS A 72 5.29 -6.37 -6.59
CA CYS A 72 5.28 -5.80 -5.25
C CYS A 72 4.15 -4.79 -5.09
N ALA A 73 3.26 -5.02 -4.11
CA ALA A 73 2.28 -4.03 -3.69
C ALA A 73 2.87 -3.09 -2.65
N VAL A 74 2.74 -1.78 -2.87
CA VAL A 74 3.17 -0.70 -1.98
C VAL A 74 1.94 0.04 -1.48
N VAL A 75 1.54 -0.20 -0.22
CA VAL A 75 0.31 0.34 0.38
C VAL A 75 0.65 1.04 1.68
N VAL A 76 0.88 2.34 1.61
CA VAL A 76 1.33 3.16 2.74
C VAL A 76 0.94 4.63 2.57
N GLY A 77 0.99 5.41 3.62
CA GLY A 77 0.69 6.84 3.64
C GLY A 77 -0.45 7.19 4.59
N GLY A 78 -1.26 6.20 4.99
CA GLY A 78 -2.32 6.38 5.97
C GLY A 78 -1.78 6.81 7.34
N ASN A 79 -0.68 6.23 7.79
CA ASN A 79 -0.05 6.62 9.06
C ASN A 79 0.76 7.91 8.95
N ASP A 80 1.33 8.21 7.78
CA ASP A 80 2.03 9.49 7.54
C ASP A 80 1.07 10.66 7.73
N LEU A 81 -0.13 10.60 7.13
CA LEU A 81 -1.11 11.70 7.21
C LEU A 81 -1.69 11.92 8.61
N LEU A 82 -1.70 10.89 9.47
CA LEU A 82 -2.21 10.98 10.85
C LEU A 82 -1.22 11.60 11.83
N ARG A 83 0.05 11.72 11.47
CA ARG A 83 1.07 12.28 12.36
C ARG A 83 1.03 13.81 12.42
N ASN A 84 1.39 14.35 13.59
CA ASN A 84 1.72 15.75 13.71
C ASN A 84 2.96 16.03 12.83
N GLY A 85 2.89 17.08 12.00
CA GLY A 85 3.98 17.38 11.07
C GLY A 85 3.96 16.53 9.78
N PHE A 86 2.76 16.09 9.33
CA PHE A 86 2.60 15.48 8.00
C PHE A 86 3.21 16.38 6.91
N ASP A 87 4.12 15.79 6.15
CA ASP A 87 4.89 16.46 5.12
C ASP A 87 4.78 15.68 3.80
N PRO A 88 4.00 16.17 2.82
CA PRO A 88 3.83 15.51 1.54
C PRO A 88 5.14 15.35 0.74
N GLU A 89 6.11 16.24 0.90
CA GLU A 89 7.38 16.17 0.18
C GLU A 89 8.23 15.00 0.70
N LYS A 90 8.24 14.80 2.02
CA LYS A 90 8.90 13.61 2.61
C LYS A 90 8.23 12.31 2.19
N LEU A 91 6.90 12.28 2.19
CA LEU A 91 6.15 11.14 1.69
C LEU A 91 6.50 10.87 0.23
N HIS A 92 6.53 11.90 -0.61
CA HIS A 92 6.89 11.78 -2.02
C HIS A 92 8.30 11.21 -2.19
N LEU A 93 9.28 11.74 -1.47
CA LEU A 93 10.66 11.25 -1.55
C LEU A 93 10.76 9.77 -1.15
N ASN A 94 10.13 9.39 -0.03
CA ASN A 94 10.17 8.00 0.45
C ASN A 94 9.51 7.04 -0.52
N LEU A 95 8.31 7.37 -1.04
CA LEU A 95 7.61 6.54 -2.04
C LEU A 95 8.40 6.45 -3.34
N ARG A 96 8.93 7.59 -3.82
CA ARG A 96 9.72 7.65 -5.04
C ARG A 96 10.96 6.75 -4.96
N LEU A 97 11.70 6.80 -3.85
CA LEU A 97 12.88 5.95 -3.63
C LEU A 97 12.49 4.47 -3.53
N THR A 98 11.38 4.17 -2.83
CA THR A 98 10.88 2.80 -2.69
C THR A 98 10.50 2.20 -4.05
N VAL A 99 9.67 2.92 -4.82
CA VAL A 99 9.17 2.43 -6.12
C VAL A 99 10.32 2.34 -7.12
N LYS A 100 11.21 3.34 -7.16
CA LYS A 100 12.41 3.30 -8.02
C LYS A 100 13.25 2.06 -7.75
N ALA A 101 13.53 1.76 -6.48
CA ALA A 101 14.37 0.62 -6.10
C ALA A 101 13.76 -0.74 -6.48
N LEU A 102 12.43 -0.83 -6.57
CA LEU A 102 11.70 -2.01 -7.05
C LEU A 102 11.73 -2.09 -8.58
N THR A 103 11.41 -1.00 -9.26
CA THR A 103 11.36 -0.96 -10.74
C THR A 103 12.72 -1.12 -11.38
N ASP A 104 13.79 -0.61 -10.78
CA ASP A 104 15.18 -0.84 -11.23
C ASP A 104 15.57 -2.33 -11.24
N ARG A 105 14.80 -3.18 -10.54
CA ARG A 105 14.95 -4.64 -10.51
C ARG A 105 13.93 -5.39 -11.36
N ASN A 106 13.20 -4.67 -12.22
CA ASN A 106 12.14 -5.21 -13.06
C ASN A 106 10.95 -5.79 -12.24
N THR A 107 10.76 -5.35 -11.00
CA THR A 107 9.57 -5.69 -10.21
C THR A 107 8.38 -4.85 -10.69
N LEU A 108 7.27 -5.50 -11.03
CA LEU A 108 6.02 -4.80 -11.32
C LEU A 108 5.45 -4.24 -10.01
N VAL A 109 5.25 -2.93 -9.94
CA VAL A 109 4.74 -2.28 -8.73
C VAL A 109 3.25 -2.00 -8.84
N LEU A 110 2.50 -2.38 -7.78
CA LEU A 110 1.10 -2.02 -7.57
C LEU A 110 1.03 -0.97 -6.46
N MET A 111 0.30 0.11 -6.69
CA MET A 111 0.02 1.13 -5.67
C MET A 111 -1.49 1.30 -5.52
N ILE A 112 -1.95 1.56 -4.31
CA ILE A 112 -3.37 1.69 -4.00
C ILE A 112 -3.62 3.09 -3.41
N LEU A 113 -4.63 3.79 -3.93
CA LEU A 113 -5.07 5.07 -3.36
C LEU A 113 -5.75 4.84 -2.00
N LEU A 114 -5.55 5.79 -1.09
CA LEU A 114 -6.26 5.77 0.19
C LEU A 114 -7.75 6.04 -0.03
N HIS A 115 -8.57 5.24 0.64
CA HIS A 115 -9.98 5.56 0.81
C HIS A 115 -10.14 6.75 1.77
N ASP A 116 -11.15 7.56 1.55
CA ASP A 116 -11.44 8.72 2.40
C ASP A 116 -12.16 8.27 3.70
N PRO A 117 -11.48 8.25 4.85
CA PRO A 117 -12.07 7.78 6.10
C PRO A 117 -13.17 8.69 6.63
N THR A 118 -13.23 9.95 6.18
CA THR A 118 -14.26 10.91 6.62
C THR A 118 -15.66 10.52 6.16
N LYS A 119 -15.75 9.65 5.16
CA LYS A 119 -17.01 9.11 4.64
C LYS A 119 -17.49 7.89 5.40
N ILE A 120 -16.64 7.28 6.21
CA ILE A 120 -16.92 6.04 6.92
C ILE A 120 -17.12 6.30 8.42
N VAL A 121 -16.28 7.19 8.99
CA VAL A 121 -16.28 7.48 10.43
C VAL A 121 -16.85 8.87 10.69
N PRO A 122 -17.95 8.98 11.47
CA PRO A 122 -18.46 10.28 11.90
C PRO A 122 -17.42 11.04 12.72
N MET A 123 -17.15 12.29 12.35
CA MET A 123 -16.18 13.14 13.03
C MET A 123 -16.54 14.63 12.95
N PRO A 124 -15.99 15.49 13.83
CA PRO A 124 -16.19 16.94 13.75
C PRO A 124 -15.77 17.50 12.40
N LYS A 125 -16.54 18.43 11.85
CA LYS A 125 -16.34 19.02 10.51
C LYS A 125 -14.91 19.57 10.29
N LEU A 126 -14.34 20.22 11.31
CA LEU A 126 -12.99 20.78 11.21
C LEU A 126 -11.96 19.66 11.02
N LEU A 127 -12.06 18.59 11.81
CA LEU A 127 -11.16 17.43 11.70
C LEU A 127 -11.34 16.73 10.34
N ALA A 128 -12.59 16.56 9.90
CA ALA A 128 -12.90 15.98 8.59
C ALA A 128 -12.27 16.76 7.45
N SER A 129 -12.32 18.11 7.48
CA SER A 129 -11.73 18.93 6.42
C SER A 129 -10.20 18.85 6.36
N VAL A 130 -9.54 18.78 7.53
CA VAL A 130 -8.08 18.61 7.61
C VAL A 130 -7.68 17.22 7.07
N LEU A 131 -8.39 16.19 7.48
CA LEU A 131 -8.11 14.81 7.08
C LEU A 131 -8.35 14.62 5.58
N ASP A 132 -9.46 15.11 5.04
CA ASP A 132 -9.77 15.07 3.61
C ASP A 132 -8.68 15.75 2.76
N ARG A 133 -8.20 16.92 3.18
CA ARG A 133 -7.08 17.60 2.50
C ARG A 133 -5.80 16.76 2.52
N ARG A 134 -5.47 16.14 3.66
CA ARG A 134 -4.30 15.28 3.78
C ARG A 134 -4.43 14.00 2.93
N VAL A 135 -5.60 13.36 2.90
CA VAL A 135 -5.86 12.21 2.02
C VAL A 135 -5.68 12.58 0.56
N ARG A 136 -6.20 13.74 0.13
CA ARG A 136 -5.95 14.23 -1.24
C ARG A 136 -4.47 14.43 -1.52
N SER A 137 -3.70 14.95 -0.57
CA SER A 137 -2.25 15.12 -0.74
C SER A 137 -1.53 13.78 -0.88
N VAL A 138 -1.84 12.80 -0.02
CA VAL A 138 -1.28 11.43 -0.14
C VAL A 138 -1.62 10.81 -1.48
N ASN A 139 -2.89 10.89 -1.90
CA ASN A 139 -3.33 10.32 -3.17
C ASN A 139 -2.69 11.02 -4.38
N ALA A 140 -2.47 12.33 -4.32
CA ALA A 140 -1.76 13.06 -5.36
C ALA A 140 -0.30 12.61 -5.47
N VAL A 141 0.40 12.46 -4.33
CA VAL A 141 1.76 11.93 -4.28
C VAL A 141 1.83 10.51 -4.83
N THR A 142 0.94 9.62 -4.37
CA THR A 142 0.88 8.22 -4.83
C THR A 142 0.66 8.16 -6.34
N THR A 143 -0.26 8.97 -6.87
CA THR A 143 -0.53 9.06 -8.31
C THR A 143 0.68 9.56 -9.09
N ALA A 144 1.37 10.59 -8.60
CA ALA A 144 2.55 11.14 -9.25
C ALA A 144 3.68 10.12 -9.36
N VAL A 145 3.97 9.41 -8.25
CA VAL A 145 4.99 8.37 -8.21
C VAL A 145 4.61 7.18 -9.11
N ALA A 146 3.36 6.72 -9.06
CA ALA A 146 2.90 5.64 -9.92
C ALA A 146 3.09 5.99 -11.41
N LYS A 147 2.74 7.22 -11.79
CA LYS A 147 2.92 7.71 -13.17
C LYS A 147 4.40 7.81 -13.56
N GLU A 148 5.27 8.30 -12.68
CA GLU A 148 6.70 8.46 -12.94
C GLU A 148 7.38 7.12 -13.28
N PHE A 149 7.00 6.05 -12.58
CA PHE A 149 7.64 4.74 -12.72
C PHE A 149 6.81 3.69 -13.47
N GLY A 150 5.66 4.05 -14.02
CA GLY A 150 4.79 3.11 -14.72
C GLY A 150 4.16 2.06 -13.81
N ALA A 151 4.01 2.35 -12.51
CA ALA A 151 3.34 1.45 -11.58
C ALA A 151 1.83 1.39 -11.85
N ILE A 152 1.22 0.23 -11.59
CA ILE A 152 -0.23 0.07 -11.67
C ILE A 152 -0.86 0.76 -10.46
N LEU A 153 -1.77 1.70 -10.72
CA LEU A 153 -2.49 2.43 -9.70
C LEU A 153 -3.92 1.91 -9.58
N LEU A 154 -4.26 1.40 -8.39
CA LEU A 154 -5.61 0.94 -8.08
C LEU A 154 -6.36 2.03 -7.31
N ASP A 155 -7.56 2.37 -7.80
CA ASP A 155 -8.49 3.28 -7.13
C ASP A 155 -9.63 2.46 -6.53
N PRO A 156 -9.70 2.30 -5.20
CA PRO A 156 -10.76 1.51 -4.56
C PRO A 156 -12.18 1.99 -4.88
N LYS A 157 -12.34 3.29 -5.17
CA LYS A 157 -13.66 3.85 -5.54
C LYS A 157 -14.13 3.33 -6.89
N LYS A 158 -13.24 3.19 -7.86
CA LYS A 158 -13.58 2.69 -9.19
C LYS A 158 -13.79 1.18 -9.20
N SER A 159 -13.06 0.43 -8.36
CA SER A 159 -13.19 -1.02 -8.26
C SER A 159 -14.51 -1.46 -7.61
N MET A 160 -15.12 -0.62 -6.76
CA MET A 160 -16.42 -0.92 -6.14
C MET A 160 -17.62 -0.75 -7.08
N GLU A 161 -17.46 -0.07 -8.21
CA GLU A 161 -18.53 0.09 -9.23
C GLU A 161 -18.80 -1.21 -10.03
N PHE A 162 -17.91 -2.19 -9.94
CA PHE A 162 -18.04 -3.48 -10.64
C PHE A 162 -18.65 -4.61 -9.79
N ILE A 163 -19.08 -4.33 -8.54
CA ILE A 163 -19.60 -5.34 -7.59
C ILE A 163 -21.14 -5.21 -7.39
N ILE A 164 -21.81 -4.45 -8.25
CA ILE A 164 -23.29 -4.35 -8.21
C ILE A 164 -23.88 -5.02 -9.44
#